data_14cda63873e0436d61e92c115c4fd6a7
#
_entry.id   14cda63873e0436d61e92c115c4fd6a7
#
_cell.length_a   1.000
_cell.length_b   1.000
_cell.length_c   1.000
_cell.angle_alpha   90.00
_cell.angle_beta   90.00
_cell.angle_gamma   90.00
#
_symmetry.space_group_name_H-M   'P 1'
#
loop_
_entity.id
_entity.type
_entity.pdbx_description
1 polymer ?
#
loop_
_entity_poly.entity_id
_entity_poly.type
_entity_poly.pdbx_seq_one_letter_code
_entity_poly.pdbx_strand_id
1 'polypeptide(L)'
;MRRRNLFIMAALCVTLALSGCRSNKMGDSESTGTQNGSAGTQSGNTVDTDTEEDFGLEKLQISGEELQDTAVTRGTALMKYQSGYLYTLAIPQEKQTCAIAYNLVYLDPAQKTRIIMCNNPACKHTTAACVAGLTSSQQMNLCSDGKNLYYIKEVNEKVGLTTMNLYRVPLDTMEVEKLTTLFRTAGGAAFYSLEPIVYNGYYYGSQLLYDEKNGDQSVVLYRCALKKDAVPEKIWSDVCLPDQPLRTVTDIQAEGNYVYYVLYYDDHSKVVRLDISTGEVMEKDLETGTWSISLYDGSVYAVTQHELHRYTPALEDSGKIADITQEGAVTNVIVEADDIMLYITGENGRMISLYSREGEELGEYDRLGMTWILAGYDEENVYFTADTEEGQKIAQISMEGIKSGEAQLEEITG
;
A
#
# COMPACT_ATOMS: atom_id res chain seq x y z
N MET A 1 35.44 6.28 -23.39
CA MET A 1 34.73 5.05 -23.04
C MET A 1 33.57 5.48 -22.17
N ARG A 2 32.36 5.53 -22.70
CA ARG A 2 31.14 5.89 -21.98
C ARG A 2 30.65 4.65 -21.25
N ARG A 3 30.74 4.61 -19.92
CA ARG A 3 30.08 3.62 -19.11
C ARG A 3 28.57 3.93 -19.17
N ARG A 4 27.81 3.08 -19.80
CA ARG A 4 26.37 3.02 -19.68
C ARG A 4 26.11 2.48 -18.27
N ASN A 5 25.63 3.35 -17.39
CA ASN A 5 25.02 2.94 -16.15
C ASN A 5 23.74 2.20 -16.54
N LEU A 6 23.79 0.91 -16.47
CA LEU A 6 22.59 0.06 -16.49
C LEU A 6 21.94 0.28 -15.12
N PHE A 7 20.97 1.20 -15.07
CA PHE A 7 20.03 1.21 -13.98
C PHE A 7 19.24 -0.11 -14.13
N ILE A 8 19.66 -1.10 -13.37
CA ILE A 8 18.79 -2.21 -13.05
C ILE A 8 17.74 -1.58 -12.16
N MET A 9 16.61 -1.20 -12.78
CA MET A 9 15.38 -1.03 -12.06
C MET A 9 15.25 -2.32 -11.25
N ALA A 10 15.41 -2.22 -9.93
CA ALA A 10 14.64 -3.02 -9.04
C ALA A 10 13.18 -2.58 -9.29
N ALA A 11 12.68 -2.92 -10.49
CA ALA A 11 11.28 -3.14 -10.63
C ALA A 11 11.01 -4.11 -9.48
N LEU A 12 10.55 -3.57 -8.35
CA LEU A 12 9.65 -4.35 -7.53
C LEU A 12 8.85 -5.09 -8.58
N CYS A 13 9.08 -6.38 -8.67
CA CYS A 13 8.30 -7.21 -9.56
C CYS A 13 6.86 -7.04 -9.10
N VAL A 14 6.25 -5.96 -9.56
CA VAL A 14 4.91 -6.03 -10.03
C VAL A 14 5.03 -6.99 -11.21
N THR A 15 5.27 -8.24 -10.91
CA THR A 15 4.86 -9.34 -11.75
C THR A 15 3.36 -9.16 -11.80
N LEU A 16 2.96 -8.26 -12.70
CA LEU A 16 1.70 -8.33 -13.36
C LEU A 16 1.61 -9.77 -13.83
N ALA A 17 1.08 -10.62 -12.96
CA ALA A 17 0.41 -11.83 -13.40
C ALA A 17 -0.82 -11.32 -14.19
N LEU A 18 -0.55 -10.77 -15.36
CA LEU A 18 -1.47 -10.75 -16.47
C LEU A 18 -1.66 -12.22 -16.88
N SER A 19 -2.23 -13.00 -15.97
CA SER A 19 -2.89 -14.24 -16.29
C SER A 19 -4.11 -13.85 -17.10
N GLY A 20 -3.87 -13.47 -18.36
CA GLY A 20 -4.93 -13.32 -19.31
C GLY A 20 -5.74 -14.61 -19.29
N CYS A 21 -6.99 -14.51 -18.88
CA CYS A 21 -7.99 -15.53 -19.17
C CYS A 21 -8.01 -15.75 -20.68
N ARG A 22 -7.28 -16.75 -21.14
CA ARG A 22 -7.41 -17.27 -22.52
C ARG A 22 -8.81 -17.83 -22.66
N SER A 23 -9.69 -17.04 -23.23
CA SER A 23 -10.99 -17.54 -23.68
C SER A 23 -10.75 -18.56 -24.79
N ASN A 24 -11.06 -19.80 -24.52
CA ASN A 24 -11.18 -20.84 -25.53
C ASN A 24 -12.25 -20.40 -26.54
N LYS A 25 -11.83 -20.13 -27.77
CA LYS A 25 -12.73 -20.06 -28.91
C LYS A 25 -13.30 -21.43 -29.17
N MET A 26 -14.60 -21.58 -29.05
CA MET A 26 -15.33 -22.67 -29.65
C MET A 26 -16.28 -22.09 -30.69
N GLY A 27 -16.10 -22.58 -31.94
CA GLY A 27 -17.17 -22.90 -32.88
C GLY A 27 -17.78 -21.79 -33.68
N ASP A 28 -17.36 -21.72 -34.94
CA ASP A 28 -18.09 -21.11 -36.05
C ASP A 28 -19.50 -21.62 -36.18
N SER A 29 -20.47 -20.73 -36.34
CA SER A 29 -21.67 -21.02 -37.14
C SER A 29 -22.12 -19.75 -37.86
N GLU A 30 -21.98 -19.78 -39.17
CA GLU A 30 -22.55 -18.85 -40.14
C GLU A 30 -24.08 -18.78 -39.98
N SER A 31 -24.62 -17.59 -40.05
CA SER A 31 -25.99 -17.37 -40.48
C SER A 31 -26.12 -15.99 -41.14
N THR A 32 -26.38 -16.05 -42.40
CA THR A 32 -26.77 -15.01 -43.35
C THR A 32 -28.11 -14.35 -43.01
N GLY A 33 -28.20 -13.03 -43.31
CA GLY A 33 -29.52 -12.52 -43.73
C GLY A 33 -29.92 -11.15 -43.18
N THR A 34 -29.81 -10.19 -43.99
CA THR A 34 -30.78 -9.27 -44.62
C THR A 34 -30.85 -7.84 -44.07
N GLN A 35 -30.52 -6.92 -44.97
CA GLN A 35 -30.76 -5.47 -44.92
C GLN A 35 -32.23 -5.14 -44.69
N ASN A 36 -32.50 -4.08 -43.92
CA ASN A 36 -33.45 -3.05 -44.37
C ASN A 36 -33.24 -1.74 -43.64
N GLY A 37 -33.10 -0.67 -44.40
CA GLY A 37 -32.95 0.69 -43.97
C GLY A 37 -34.27 1.32 -43.51
N SER A 38 -34.16 2.33 -42.68
CA SER A 38 -35.09 3.48 -42.72
C SER A 38 -34.44 4.68 -42.03
N ALA A 39 -34.50 5.79 -42.77
CA ALA A 39 -34.10 7.11 -42.32
C ALA A 39 -35.06 7.69 -41.29
N GLY A 40 -34.57 8.50 -40.36
CA GLY A 40 -35.47 9.27 -39.51
C GLY A 40 -34.77 10.11 -38.44
N THR A 41 -34.55 11.37 -38.78
CA THR A 41 -34.66 12.57 -37.92
C THR A 41 -33.55 12.84 -36.88
N GLN A 42 -32.73 13.83 -37.20
CA GLN A 42 -31.90 14.61 -36.29
C GLN A 42 -32.76 15.28 -35.20
N SER A 43 -32.46 14.98 -33.94
CA SER A 43 -32.79 15.84 -32.84
C SER A 43 -31.46 16.20 -32.16
N GLY A 44 -31.08 17.45 -32.25
CA GLY A 44 -29.89 17.99 -31.63
C GLY A 44 -30.07 17.95 -30.08
N ASN A 45 -29.35 17.07 -29.42
CA ASN A 45 -29.05 17.21 -28.03
C ASN A 45 -27.66 17.81 -27.94
N THR A 46 -27.61 19.06 -27.51
CA THR A 46 -26.41 19.66 -26.92
C THR A 46 -25.99 18.78 -25.75
N VAL A 47 -24.91 18.04 -25.96
CA VAL A 47 -24.24 17.34 -24.87
C VAL A 47 -23.55 18.41 -24.03
N ASP A 48 -24.06 18.67 -22.84
CA ASP A 48 -23.35 19.38 -21.79
C ASP A 48 -22.05 18.62 -21.50
N THR A 49 -20.92 19.22 -21.91
CA THR A 49 -19.58 18.68 -21.76
C THR A 49 -18.92 19.15 -20.46
N ASP A 50 -19.62 19.10 -19.35
CA ASP A 50 -19.06 19.43 -18.02
C ASP A 50 -19.51 18.40 -16.96
N THR A 51 -19.32 17.12 -17.26
CA THR A 51 -19.26 16.13 -16.18
C THR A 51 -17.80 15.69 -16.05
N GLU A 52 -17.04 16.37 -15.18
CA GLU A 52 -15.95 15.73 -14.47
C GLU A 52 -16.55 14.42 -13.94
N GLU A 53 -16.04 13.28 -14.37
CA GLU A 53 -16.46 12.00 -13.79
C GLU A 53 -16.08 12.07 -12.32
N ASP A 54 -17.08 12.34 -11.48
CA ASP A 54 -16.95 12.40 -10.05
C ASP A 54 -16.70 10.94 -9.57
N PHE A 55 -15.44 10.61 -9.33
CA PHE A 55 -15.03 9.30 -8.80
C PHE A 55 -15.58 9.04 -7.39
N GLY A 56 -16.52 9.85 -6.91
CA GLY A 56 -17.13 9.78 -5.60
C GLY A 56 -16.27 10.40 -4.50
N LEU A 57 -15.25 11.17 -4.88
CA LEU A 57 -14.41 11.91 -3.92
C LEU A 57 -14.90 13.35 -3.78
N GLU A 58 -15.27 13.75 -2.59
CA GLU A 58 -15.54 15.14 -2.27
C GLU A 58 -14.23 15.92 -2.07
N LYS A 59 -14.27 17.25 -2.24
CA LYS A 59 -13.14 18.09 -1.86
C LYS A 59 -12.95 18.08 -0.35
N LEU A 60 -11.69 18.11 0.09
CA LEU A 60 -11.33 18.21 1.49
C LEU A 60 -12.07 19.40 2.14
N GLN A 61 -12.85 19.12 3.16
CA GLN A 61 -13.43 20.14 4.00
C GLN A 61 -12.43 20.49 5.10
N ILE A 62 -11.86 21.69 5.01
CA ILE A 62 -10.93 22.17 6.03
C ILE A 62 -11.75 22.41 7.30
N SER A 63 -11.49 21.60 8.33
CA SER A 63 -12.06 21.78 9.66
C SER A 63 -11.03 22.47 10.53
N GLY A 64 -11.43 23.53 11.22
CA GLY A 64 -10.57 24.17 12.23
C GLY A 64 -10.51 23.39 13.55
N GLU A 65 -10.98 22.14 13.58
CA GLU A 65 -10.91 21.31 14.78
C GLU A 65 -9.48 20.77 14.94
N GLU A 66 -8.91 20.97 16.11
CA GLU A 66 -7.66 20.33 16.50
C GLU A 66 -7.86 18.81 16.50
N LEU A 67 -7.10 18.09 15.68
CA LEU A 67 -7.08 16.64 15.68
C LEU A 67 -6.39 16.17 16.96
N GLN A 68 -6.99 15.20 17.64
CA GLN A 68 -6.35 14.56 18.79
C GLN A 68 -5.19 13.69 18.28
N ASP A 69 -4.03 13.85 18.88
CA ASP A 69 -2.86 13.07 18.52
C ASP A 69 -3.06 11.60 18.94
N THR A 70 -3.25 10.75 17.97
CA THR A 70 -3.36 9.30 18.16
C THR A 70 -2.19 8.62 17.47
N ALA A 71 -1.79 7.45 17.95
CA ALA A 71 -0.72 6.70 17.33
C ALA A 71 -1.04 6.41 15.85
N VAL A 72 -0.11 6.73 14.97
CA VAL A 72 -0.20 6.37 13.55
C VAL A 72 0.11 4.89 13.43
N THR A 73 -0.75 4.16 12.73
CA THR A 73 -0.47 2.78 12.38
C THR A 73 -0.29 2.68 10.88
N ARG A 74 0.94 2.41 10.47
CA ARG A 74 1.27 2.10 9.07
C ARG A 74 0.57 0.82 8.63
N GLY A 75 0.21 0.79 7.37
CA GLY A 75 -0.26 -0.42 6.73
C GLY A 75 0.86 -1.45 6.63
N THR A 76 0.61 -2.66 7.11
CA THR A 76 1.54 -3.78 7.07
C THR A 76 0.90 -5.01 6.45
N ALA A 77 1.70 -5.86 5.82
CA ALA A 77 1.21 -7.11 5.25
C ALA A 77 0.99 -8.18 6.33
N LEU A 78 1.64 -8.05 7.48
CA LEU A 78 1.51 -8.90 8.65
C LEU A 78 1.45 -8.02 9.90
N MET A 79 0.52 -8.31 10.79
CA MET A 79 0.32 -7.58 12.04
C MET A 79 0.29 -8.57 13.21
N LYS A 80 1.11 -8.31 14.23
CA LYS A 80 1.02 -9.05 15.51
C LYS A 80 -0.30 -8.69 16.20
N TYR A 81 -1.03 -9.69 16.63
CA TYR A 81 -2.29 -9.54 17.37
C TYR A 81 -2.41 -10.60 18.46
N GLN A 82 -2.49 -10.18 19.72
CA GLN A 82 -2.45 -11.06 20.88
C GLN A 82 -1.25 -12.01 20.83
N SER A 83 -1.48 -13.32 20.90
CA SER A 83 -0.44 -14.35 20.78
C SER A 83 -0.17 -14.81 19.34
N GLY A 84 -0.82 -14.21 18.36
CA GLY A 84 -0.73 -14.65 16.97
C GLY A 84 -0.58 -13.49 15.98
N TYR A 85 -0.86 -13.77 14.71
CA TYR A 85 -0.62 -12.85 13.62
C TYR A 85 -1.81 -12.78 12.67
N LEU A 86 -2.17 -11.56 12.29
CA LEU A 86 -3.09 -11.29 11.18
C LEU A 86 -2.27 -11.03 9.92
N TYR A 87 -2.60 -11.72 8.86
CA TYR A 87 -1.93 -11.55 7.58
C TYR A 87 -2.80 -12.09 6.44
N THR A 88 -2.32 -12.02 5.23
CA THR A 88 -3.03 -12.62 4.10
C THR A 88 -2.30 -13.84 3.59
N LEU A 89 -3.06 -14.88 3.37
CA LEU A 89 -2.59 -16.16 2.86
C LEU A 89 -2.99 -16.33 1.40
N ALA A 90 -2.02 -16.60 0.53
CA ALA A 90 -2.29 -16.95 -0.86
C ALA A 90 -3.11 -18.26 -0.93
N ILE A 91 -4.15 -18.24 -1.74
CA ILE A 91 -4.94 -19.45 -2.04
C ILE A 91 -4.17 -20.27 -3.08
N PRO A 92 -4.06 -21.61 -2.95
CA PRO A 92 -3.43 -22.44 -3.95
C PRO A 92 -3.99 -22.17 -5.35
N GLN A 93 -3.11 -22.11 -6.36
CA GLN A 93 -3.45 -21.63 -7.70
C GLN A 93 -4.63 -22.38 -8.33
N GLU A 94 -4.75 -23.69 -8.08
CA GLU A 94 -5.86 -24.52 -8.55
C GLU A 94 -7.22 -24.20 -7.93
N LYS A 95 -7.23 -23.45 -6.83
CA LYS A 95 -8.44 -22.99 -6.12
C LYS A 95 -8.69 -21.49 -6.28
N GLN A 96 -7.77 -20.77 -6.90
CA GLN A 96 -7.95 -19.35 -7.18
C GLN A 96 -9.09 -19.17 -8.20
N THR A 97 -9.79 -18.06 -8.04
CA THR A 97 -10.78 -17.59 -9.02
C THR A 97 -10.37 -16.18 -9.46
N CYS A 98 -10.94 -15.69 -10.56
CA CYS A 98 -10.75 -14.29 -10.98
C CYS A 98 -11.19 -13.28 -9.90
N ALA A 99 -11.92 -13.75 -8.88
CA ALA A 99 -12.48 -12.90 -7.83
C ALA A 99 -11.71 -12.98 -6.50
N ILE A 100 -10.89 -14.03 -6.28
CA ILE A 100 -10.17 -14.24 -5.01
C ILE A 100 -8.86 -14.98 -5.28
N ALA A 101 -7.77 -14.39 -4.84
CA ALA A 101 -6.44 -15.01 -4.86
C ALA A 101 -5.83 -15.18 -3.45
N TYR A 102 -6.35 -14.46 -2.47
CA TYR A 102 -5.85 -14.47 -1.09
C TYR A 102 -6.98 -14.50 -0.08
N ASN A 103 -6.71 -14.98 1.13
CA ASN A 103 -7.60 -14.87 2.28
C ASN A 103 -6.92 -14.12 3.43
N LEU A 104 -7.66 -13.24 4.09
CA LEU A 104 -7.26 -12.71 5.38
C LEU A 104 -7.37 -13.82 6.43
N VAL A 105 -6.29 -14.08 7.15
CA VAL A 105 -6.21 -15.16 8.14
C VAL A 105 -5.60 -14.69 9.45
N TYR A 106 -5.98 -15.36 10.54
CA TYR A 106 -5.29 -15.32 11.81
C TYR A 106 -4.47 -16.61 11.97
N LEU A 107 -3.19 -16.47 12.28
CA LEU A 107 -2.29 -17.57 12.61
C LEU A 107 -2.11 -17.62 14.12
N ASP A 108 -2.44 -18.75 14.72
CA ASP A 108 -2.05 -19.09 16.10
C ASP A 108 -0.79 -19.95 16.05
N PRO A 109 0.40 -19.39 16.40
CA PRO A 109 1.64 -20.15 16.32
C PRO A 109 1.74 -21.25 17.37
N ALA A 110 1.09 -21.09 18.54
CA ALA A 110 1.12 -22.09 19.61
C ALA A 110 0.31 -23.34 19.23
N GLN A 111 -0.82 -23.15 18.55
CA GLN A 111 -1.68 -24.26 18.07
C GLN A 111 -1.32 -24.69 16.65
N LYS A 112 -0.45 -23.97 15.97
CA LYS A 112 -0.11 -24.17 14.55
C LYS A 112 -1.35 -24.21 13.66
N THR A 113 -2.32 -23.33 13.95
CA THR A 113 -3.59 -23.27 13.23
C THR A 113 -3.75 -21.95 12.50
N ARG A 114 -4.38 -22.00 11.32
CA ARG A 114 -4.73 -20.84 10.54
C ARG A 114 -6.25 -20.76 10.45
N ILE A 115 -6.81 -19.62 10.84
CA ILE A 115 -8.24 -19.36 10.85
C ILE A 115 -8.56 -18.28 9.83
N ILE A 116 -9.39 -18.60 8.84
CA ILE A 116 -9.84 -17.61 7.87
C ILE A 116 -10.81 -16.65 8.55
N MET A 117 -10.55 -15.35 8.42
CA MET A 117 -11.29 -14.27 9.06
C MET A 117 -12.66 -14.04 8.41
N CYS A 118 -13.50 -15.06 8.42
CA CYS A 118 -14.85 -15.03 7.88
C CYS A 118 -15.83 -15.65 8.88
N ASN A 119 -16.77 -14.82 9.35
CA ASN A 119 -17.77 -15.19 10.33
C ASN A 119 -18.97 -16.01 9.76
N ASN A 120 -18.98 -16.28 8.45
CA ASN A 120 -20.01 -17.11 7.83
C ASN A 120 -19.58 -18.59 7.76
N PRO A 121 -20.12 -19.47 8.62
CA PRO A 121 -19.73 -20.88 8.68
C PRO A 121 -20.08 -21.67 7.40
N ALA A 122 -20.99 -21.17 6.57
CA ALA A 122 -21.35 -21.78 5.28
C ALA A 122 -20.46 -21.28 4.12
N CYS A 123 -19.56 -20.36 4.38
CA CYS A 123 -18.71 -19.78 3.34
C CYS A 123 -17.62 -20.77 2.92
N LYS A 124 -17.45 -20.96 1.61
CA LYS A 124 -16.36 -21.78 1.06
C LYS A 124 -15.06 -20.99 0.87
N HIS A 125 -15.08 -19.71 1.16
CA HIS A 125 -13.95 -18.76 1.05
C HIS A 125 -13.33 -18.66 -0.36
N THR A 126 -14.10 -18.98 -1.40
CA THR A 126 -13.64 -19.00 -2.80
C THR A 126 -14.40 -18.04 -3.72
N THR A 127 -15.26 -17.18 -3.16
CA THR A 127 -16.07 -16.23 -3.93
C THR A 127 -15.85 -14.79 -3.47
N ALA A 128 -16.10 -13.82 -4.35
CA ALA A 128 -16.03 -12.40 -4.03
C ALA A 128 -16.93 -11.96 -2.86
N ALA A 129 -17.98 -12.74 -2.56
CA ALA A 129 -18.86 -12.49 -1.42
C ALA A 129 -18.21 -12.81 -0.06
N CYS A 130 -17.11 -13.59 -0.05
CA CYS A 130 -16.37 -13.84 1.19
C CYS A 130 -15.70 -12.56 1.68
N VAL A 131 -16.01 -12.12 2.89
CA VAL A 131 -15.44 -10.91 3.48
C VAL A 131 -13.92 -10.99 3.65
N ALA A 132 -13.39 -12.18 3.92
CA ALA A 132 -11.96 -12.42 4.05
C ALA A 132 -11.25 -12.70 2.71
N GLY A 133 -11.98 -12.77 1.58
CA GLY A 133 -11.39 -13.05 0.27
C GLY A 133 -10.91 -11.77 -0.41
N LEU A 134 -9.67 -11.78 -0.90
CA LEU A 134 -8.99 -10.65 -1.53
C LEU A 134 -8.51 -11.03 -2.93
N THR A 135 -8.53 -10.10 -3.88
CA THR A 135 -8.14 -10.34 -5.28
C THR A 135 -6.65 -10.17 -5.50
N SER A 136 -5.98 -9.35 -4.69
CA SER A 136 -4.57 -9.00 -4.84
C SER A 136 -3.87 -8.94 -3.49
N SER A 137 -2.59 -9.28 -3.46
CA SER A 137 -1.73 -9.10 -2.29
C SER A 137 -1.53 -7.64 -1.91
N GLN A 138 -1.59 -6.74 -2.88
CA GLN A 138 -1.37 -5.31 -2.66
C GLN A 138 -2.51 -4.60 -1.90
N GLN A 139 -3.66 -5.26 -1.78
CA GLN A 139 -4.80 -4.77 -0.99
C GLN A 139 -4.62 -5.00 0.52
N MET A 140 -3.49 -5.47 0.94
CA MET A 140 -3.27 -6.15 2.21
C MET A 140 -2.52 -5.34 3.23
N ASN A 141 -2.41 -4.04 3.03
CA ASN A 141 -1.89 -3.22 4.09
C ASN A 141 -2.95 -3.13 5.20
N LEU A 142 -2.72 -3.92 6.22
CA LEU A 142 -3.56 -3.96 7.40
C LEU A 142 -3.19 -2.79 8.29
N CYS A 143 -4.16 -1.92 8.58
CA CYS A 143 -3.98 -0.82 9.53
C CYS A 143 -4.78 -1.10 10.79
N SER A 144 -4.35 -0.57 11.92
CA SER A 144 -5.08 -0.71 13.19
C SER A 144 -5.09 0.61 13.96
N ASP A 145 -6.17 0.87 14.68
CA ASP A 145 -6.26 1.92 15.69
C ASP A 145 -6.10 1.35 17.13
N GLY A 146 -5.59 0.14 17.25
CA GLY A 146 -5.46 -0.59 18.51
C GLY A 146 -6.74 -1.27 19.01
N LYS A 147 -7.90 -0.97 18.41
CA LYS A 147 -9.20 -1.57 18.71
C LYS A 147 -9.82 -2.30 17.54
N ASN A 148 -9.53 -1.81 16.35
CA ASN A 148 -10.04 -2.35 15.11
C ASN A 148 -8.90 -2.54 14.12
N LEU A 149 -9.06 -3.52 13.24
CA LEU A 149 -8.28 -3.72 12.03
C LEU A 149 -9.05 -3.12 10.86
N TYR A 150 -8.34 -2.49 9.93
CA TYR A 150 -8.89 -1.95 8.70
C TYR A 150 -8.13 -2.49 7.49
N TYR A 151 -8.85 -2.78 6.42
CA TYR A 151 -8.28 -3.20 5.15
C TYR A 151 -9.19 -2.83 3.98
N ILE A 152 -8.61 -2.75 2.79
CA ILE A 152 -9.35 -2.53 1.55
C ILE A 152 -9.62 -3.87 0.86
N LYS A 153 -10.81 -3.98 0.29
CA LYS A 153 -11.16 -5.09 -0.57
C LYS A 153 -11.70 -4.59 -1.89
N GLU A 154 -11.09 -5.07 -2.96
CA GLU A 154 -11.62 -4.93 -4.32
C GLU A 154 -12.75 -5.92 -4.55
N VAL A 155 -13.83 -5.45 -5.16
CA VAL A 155 -14.97 -6.26 -5.55
C VAL A 155 -15.36 -5.93 -6.98
N ASN A 156 -15.28 -6.93 -7.86
CA ASN A 156 -15.81 -6.83 -9.21
C ASN A 156 -17.33 -7.05 -9.16
N GLU A 157 -18.13 -5.98 -9.21
CA GLU A 157 -19.59 -6.04 -9.14
C GLU A 157 -20.20 -6.62 -10.42
N LYS A 158 -19.64 -6.26 -11.57
CA LYS A 158 -20.00 -6.76 -12.89
C LYS A 158 -18.84 -6.57 -13.85
N VAL A 159 -18.95 -7.12 -15.06
CA VAL A 159 -17.92 -6.88 -16.11
C VAL A 159 -17.73 -5.38 -16.32
N GLY A 160 -16.50 -4.92 -16.11
CA GLY A 160 -16.11 -3.54 -16.29
C GLY A 160 -16.47 -2.58 -15.14
N LEU A 161 -16.95 -3.08 -14.00
CA LEU A 161 -17.18 -2.25 -12.81
C LEU A 161 -16.53 -2.87 -11.58
N THR A 162 -15.54 -2.17 -11.06
CA THR A 162 -14.81 -2.54 -9.84
C THR A 162 -15.08 -1.54 -8.73
N THR A 163 -15.28 -2.01 -7.52
CA THR A 163 -15.42 -1.18 -6.31
C THR A 163 -14.32 -1.51 -5.31
N MET A 164 -13.76 -0.47 -4.71
CA MET A 164 -12.84 -0.57 -3.57
C MET A 164 -13.62 -0.28 -2.30
N ASN A 165 -13.66 -1.23 -1.41
CA ASN A 165 -14.45 -1.13 -0.17
C ASN A 165 -13.53 -1.18 1.04
N LEU A 166 -13.76 -0.27 1.99
CA LEU A 166 -13.09 -0.25 3.29
C LEU A 166 -13.86 -1.15 4.26
N TYR A 167 -13.14 -2.05 4.91
CA TYR A 167 -13.66 -2.96 5.91
C TYR A 167 -13.04 -2.68 7.28
N ARG A 168 -13.80 -2.98 8.32
CA ARG A 168 -13.38 -2.96 9.72
C ARG A 168 -13.56 -4.35 10.33
N VAL A 169 -12.62 -4.72 11.21
CA VAL A 169 -12.72 -5.91 12.06
C VAL A 169 -12.45 -5.43 13.49
N PRO A 170 -13.46 -5.31 14.36
CA PRO A 170 -13.22 -5.08 15.77
C PRO A 170 -12.41 -6.25 16.36
N LEU A 171 -11.30 -5.93 17.04
CA LEU A 171 -10.36 -6.95 17.49
C LEU A 171 -10.89 -7.81 18.66
N ASP A 172 -11.93 -7.36 19.34
CA ASP A 172 -12.60 -8.11 20.42
C ASP A 172 -13.62 -9.13 19.93
N THR A 173 -14.34 -8.83 18.85
CA THR A 173 -15.38 -9.70 18.30
C THR A 173 -14.95 -10.45 17.05
N MET A 174 -13.95 -9.93 16.33
CA MET A 174 -13.46 -10.45 15.05
C MET A 174 -14.57 -10.51 13.97
N GLU A 175 -15.63 -9.72 14.11
CA GLU A 175 -16.71 -9.63 13.15
C GLU A 175 -16.38 -8.64 12.04
N VAL A 176 -16.25 -9.15 10.83
CA VAL A 176 -15.91 -8.33 9.65
C VAL A 176 -17.13 -7.56 9.17
N GLU A 177 -17.01 -6.24 9.08
CA GLU A 177 -18.05 -5.37 8.51
C GLU A 177 -17.50 -4.47 7.40
N LYS A 178 -18.30 -4.19 6.39
CA LYS A 178 -18.03 -3.16 5.41
C LYS A 178 -18.39 -1.80 6.00
N LEU A 179 -17.43 -0.86 6.02
CA LEU A 179 -17.71 0.52 6.42
C LEU A 179 -18.28 1.33 5.26
N THR A 180 -17.58 1.36 4.13
CA THR A 180 -17.98 2.18 3.00
C THR A 180 -17.37 1.69 1.68
N THR A 181 -17.81 2.27 0.57
CA THR A 181 -17.16 2.16 -0.73
C THR A 181 -16.29 3.40 -0.93
N LEU A 182 -14.99 3.19 -1.11
CA LEU A 182 -14.04 4.27 -1.35
C LEU A 182 -14.12 4.78 -2.79
N PHE A 183 -14.12 3.85 -3.75
CA PHE A 183 -14.12 4.17 -5.18
C PHE A 183 -14.97 3.21 -5.98
N ARG A 184 -15.46 3.71 -7.13
CA ARG A 184 -16.05 2.91 -8.20
C ARG A 184 -15.38 3.29 -9.50
N THR A 185 -14.98 2.29 -10.27
CA THR A 185 -14.33 2.53 -11.56
C THR A 185 -14.92 1.66 -12.64
N ALA A 186 -15.04 2.23 -13.83
CA ALA A 186 -15.34 1.53 -15.05
C ALA A 186 -14.01 1.22 -15.77
N GLY A 187 -13.87 0.01 -16.29
CA GLY A 187 -12.62 -0.41 -16.95
C GLY A 187 -11.64 -1.07 -15.98
N GLY A 188 -10.59 -1.67 -16.47
CA GLY A 188 -9.61 -2.44 -15.68
C GLY A 188 -8.53 -1.58 -15.03
N ALA A 189 -8.85 -0.40 -14.52
CA ALA A 189 -7.86 0.44 -13.87
C ALA A 189 -7.24 -0.29 -12.67
N ALA A 190 -5.93 -0.39 -12.67
CA ALA A 190 -5.19 -0.99 -11.57
C ALA A 190 -5.15 -0.01 -10.40
N PHE A 191 -5.62 -0.44 -9.24
CA PHE A 191 -5.69 0.38 -8.04
C PHE A 191 -4.64 -0.06 -7.05
N TYR A 192 -3.82 0.86 -6.61
CA TYR A 192 -2.82 0.58 -5.62
C TYR A 192 -2.85 1.66 -4.56
N SER A 193 -3.34 1.35 -3.37
CA SER A 193 -2.99 2.12 -2.20
C SER A 193 -1.72 1.50 -1.64
N LEU A 194 -0.58 2.14 -1.85
CA LEU A 194 0.66 1.75 -1.23
C LEU A 194 0.72 2.42 0.15
N GLU A 195 0.94 1.60 1.17
CA GLU A 195 1.20 2.04 2.55
C GLU A 195 0.15 3.01 3.12
N PRO A 196 -1.12 2.58 3.22
CA PRO A 196 -2.14 3.38 3.87
C PRO A 196 -1.87 3.50 5.37
N ILE A 197 -2.48 4.50 5.99
CA ILE A 197 -2.43 4.68 7.44
C ILE A 197 -3.82 4.88 8.03
N VAL A 198 -3.92 4.61 9.32
CA VAL A 198 -5.06 5.01 10.16
C VAL A 198 -4.57 6.04 11.16
N TYR A 199 -5.20 7.21 11.17
CA TYR A 199 -4.84 8.28 12.06
C TYR A 199 -6.07 9.16 12.38
N ASN A 200 -6.25 9.52 13.64
CA ASN A 200 -7.32 10.43 14.12
C ASN A 200 -8.72 10.10 13.60
N GLY A 201 -9.07 8.82 13.55
CA GLY A 201 -10.39 8.38 13.10
C GLY A 201 -10.59 8.41 11.59
N TYR A 202 -9.52 8.56 10.81
CA TYR A 202 -9.52 8.51 9.36
C TYR A 202 -8.59 7.44 8.84
N TYR A 203 -8.99 6.84 7.72
CA TYR A 203 -8.15 6.05 6.84
C TYR A 203 -7.60 6.96 5.74
N TYR A 204 -6.30 6.95 5.51
CA TYR A 204 -5.62 7.68 4.44
C TYR A 204 -5.03 6.69 3.44
N GLY A 205 -5.18 7.00 2.17
CA GLY A 205 -4.64 6.17 1.10
C GLY A 205 -4.41 6.96 -0.18
N SER A 206 -3.71 6.35 -1.11
CA SER A 206 -3.49 6.90 -2.45
C SER A 206 -4.11 5.99 -3.50
N GLN A 207 -4.44 6.56 -4.66
CA GLN A 207 -5.09 5.88 -5.76
C GLN A 207 -4.55 6.39 -7.09
N LEU A 208 -4.17 5.47 -7.98
CA LEU A 208 -3.91 5.78 -9.37
C LEU A 208 -5.23 5.66 -10.14
N LEU A 209 -5.67 6.74 -10.76
CA LEU A 209 -6.85 6.80 -11.61
C LEU A 209 -6.42 6.88 -13.08
N TYR A 210 -7.15 6.21 -13.93
CA TYR A 210 -6.96 6.24 -15.37
C TYR A 210 -8.23 6.73 -16.06
N ASP A 211 -8.12 7.81 -16.80
CA ASP A 211 -9.21 8.32 -17.65
C ASP A 211 -9.17 7.61 -19.01
N GLU A 212 -10.11 6.72 -19.25
CA GLU A 212 -10.19 5.96 -20.50
C GLU A 212 -10.47 6.84 -21.74
N LYS A 213 -11.02 8.06 -21.55
CA LYS A 213 -11.43 8.91 -22.67
C LYS A 213 -10.25 9.61 -23.33
N ASN A 214 -9.31 10.10 -22.51
CA ASN A 214 -8.15 10.85 -22.98
C ASN A 214 -6.83 10.11 -22.76
N GLY A 215 -6.83 9.01 -22.01
CA GLY A 215 -5.64 8.23 -21.69
C GLY A 215 -4.81 8.84 -20.54
N ASP A 216 -5.32 9.88 -19.88
CA ASP A 216 -4.61 10.53 -18.80
C ASP A 216 -4.60 9.64 -17.54
N GLN A 217 -3.51 9.74 -16.81
CA GLN A 217 -3.36 9.14 -15.49
C GLN A 217 -3.27 10.24 -14.45
N SER A 218 -3.87 10.02 -13.31
CA SER A 218 -3.74 10.90 -12.15
C SER A 218 -3.58 10.09 -10.88
N VAL A 219 -2.81 10.63 -9.94
CA VAL A 219 -2.70 10.09 -8.59
C VAL A 219 -3.51 10.97 -7.66
N VAL A 220 -4.30 10.33 -6.83
CA VAL A 220 -5.13 11.00 -5.82
C VAL A 220 -4.73 10.51 -4.44
N LEU A 221 -4.48 11.43 -3.52
CA LEU A 221 -4.41 11.17 -2.09
C LEU A 221 -5.78 11.48 -1.49
N TYR A 222 -6.28 10.57 -0.69
CA TYR A 222 -7.59 10.70 -0.07
C TYR A 222 -7.58 10.32 1.41
N ARG A 223 -8.60 10.78 2.13
CA ARG A 223 -8.93 10.28 3.46
C ARG A 223 -10.39 9.86 3.53
N CYS A 224 -10.71 8.95 4.44
CA CYS A 224 -12.08 8.51 4.68
C CYS A 224 -12.30 8.32 6.18
N ALA A 225 -13.34 8.94 6.74
CA ALA A 225 -13.69 8.76 8.13
C ALA A 225 -14.01 7.26 8.43
N LEU A 226 -13.53 6.76 9.55
CA LEU A 226 -13.69 5.36 9.97
C LEU A 226 -15.10 5.10 10.54
N LYS A 227 -16.11 5.51 9.81
CA LYS A 227 -17.53 5.32 10.15
C LYS A 227 -18.30 4.75 8.97
N LYS A 228 -19.44 4.14 9.28
CA LYS A 228 -20.31 3.56 8.26
C LYS A 228 -20.82 4.64 7.30
N ASP A 229 -20.84 4.29 6.02
CA ASP A 229 -21.32 5.13 4.92
C ASP A 229 -20.62 6.49 4.82
N ALA A 230 -19.36 6.58 5.29
CA ALA A 230 -18.54 7.77 5.11
C ALA A 230 -18.21 7.97 3.63
N VAL A 231 -18.17 9.23 3.20
CA VAL A 231 -17.72 9.60 1.87
C VAL A 231 -16.22 9.92 1.93
N PRO A 232 -15.41 9.36 1.06
CA PRO A 232 -13.99 9.68 1.01
C PRO A 232 -13.77 11.09 0.48
N GLU A 233 -12.81 11.79 1.06
CA GLU A 233 -12.43 13.16 0.71
C GLU A 233 -11.10 13.17 -0.04
N LYS A 234 -11.06 13.89 -1.17
CA LYS A 234 -9.83 14.11 -1.91
C LYS A 234 -8.99 15.17 -1.18
N ILE A 235 -7.79 14.78 -0.76
CA ILE A 235 -6.84 15.67 -0.10
C ILE A 235 -5.96 16.38 -1.12
N TRP A 236 -5.44 15.62 -2.08
CA TRP A 236 -4.52 16.09 -3.09
C TRP A 236 -4.67 15.25 -4.37
N SER A 237 -4.34 15.82 -5.51
CA SER A 237 -4.26 15.06 -6.76
C SER A 237 -3.32 15.76 -7.75
N ASP A 238 -2.66 14.96 -8.58
CA ASP A 238 -1.84 15.44 -9.68
C ASP A 238 -2.02 14.55 -10.91
N VAL A 239 -1.83 15.15 -12.08
CA VAL A 239 -1.89 14.46 -13.38
C VAL A 239 -0.50 13.95 -13.72
N CYS A 240 -0.42 12.67 -14.09
CA CYS A 240 0.83 12.07 -14.54
C CYS A 240 1.15 12.55 -15.96
N LEU A 241 2.03 13.54 -16.08
CA LEU A 241 2.44 14.07 -17.37
C LEU A 241 3.36 13.08 -18.11
N PRO A 242 3.26 12.96 -19.45
CA PRO A 242 4.09 12.03 -20.23
C PRO A 242 5.59 12.27 -20.14
N ASP A 243 6.00 13.52 -19.92
CA ASP A 243 7.39 13.96 -19.82
C ASP A 243 7.96 14.00 -18.39
N GLN A 244 7.08 14.00 -17.40
CA GLN A 244 7.43 13.90 -15.98
C GLN A 244 6.40 13.01 -15.27
N PRO A 245 6.37 11.71 -15.54
CA PRO A 245 5.35 10.85 -14.97
C PRO A 245 5.57 10.68 -13.47
N LEU A 246 4.62 11.18 -12.66
CA LEU A 246 4.48 10.76 -11.29
C LEU A 246 4.17 9.26 -11.28
N ARG A 247 5.05 8.47 -10.67
CA ARG A 247 4.89 7.01 -10.64
C ARG A 247 3.90 6.57 -9.58
N THR A 248 4.03 7.16 -8.40
CA THR A 248 3.16 6.79 -7.27
C THR A 248 3.29 7.76 -6.10
N VAL A 249 2.31 7.72 -5.21
CA VAL A 249 2.42 8.25 -3.85
C VAL A 249 2.80 7.09 -2.95
N THR A 250 3.89 7.21 -2.24
CA THR A 250 4.35 6.23 -1.26
C THR A 250 4.36 6.84 0.13
N ASP A 251 4.43 5.97 1.12
CA ASP A 251 4.76 6.27 2.51
C ASP A 251 3.96 7.43 3.11
N ILE A 252 2.65 7.24 3.21
CA ILE A 252 1.77 8.20 3.85
C ILE A 252 1.96 8.10 5.36
N GLN A 253 2.19 9.25 6.03
CA GLN A 253 2.29 9.36 7.48
C GLN A 253 1.56 10.58 8.00
N ALA A 254 1.25 10.62 9.28
CA ALA A 254 0.58 11.76 9.88
C ALA A 254 1.07 12.01 11.31
N GLU A 255 1.13 13.29 11.68
CA GLU A 255 1.44 13.75 13.02
C GLU A 255 0.76 15.11 13.28
N GLY A 256 0.03 15.24 14.38
CA GLY A 256 -0.77 16.46 14.65
C GLY A 256 -1.76 16.75 13.53
N ASN A 257 -1.73 17.96 12.99
CA ASN A 257 -2.56 18.38 11.87
C ASN A 257 -1.93 18.14 10.49
N TYR A 258 -0.78 17.46 10.45
CA TYR A 258 -0.02 17.30 9.22
C TYR A 258 -0.10 15.88 8.69
N VAL A 259 -0.25 15.77 7.37
CA VAL A 259 -0.06 14.52 6.62
C VAL A 259 1.15 14.69 5.72
N TYR A 260 2.05 13.75 5.81
CA TYR A 260 3.26 13.68 5.00
C TYR A 260 3.14 12.51 4.03
N TYR A 261 3.68 12.67 2.84
CA TYR A 261 3.74 11.61 1.83
C TYR A 261 4.89 11.85 0.86
N VAL A 262 5.33 10.79 0.20
CA VAL A 262 6.38 10.86 -0.81
C VAL A 262 5.75 10.79 -2.20
N LEU A 263 6.06 11.76 -3.05
CA LEU A 263 5.80 11.72 -4.48
C LEU A 263 7.03 11.14 -5.15
N TYR A 264 6.87 9.99 -5.78
CA TYR A 264 7.96 9.32 -6.47
C TYR A 264 7.86 9.54 -7.99
N TYR A 265 8.92 10.10 -8.57
CA TYR A 265 9.10 10.33 -9.99
C TYR A 265 10.27 9.47 -10.51
N ASP A 266 10.47 9.40 -11.83
CA ASP A 266 11.56 8.61 -12.43
C ASP A 266 12.95 9.15 -12.10
N ASP A 267 13.09 10.45 -11.93
CA ASP A 267 14.35 11.16 -11.80
C ASP A 267 14.55 11.87 -10.44
N HIS A 268 13.52 11.97 -9.63
CA HIS A 268 13.57 12.58 -8.30
C HIS A 268 12.42 12.07 -7.43
N SER A 269 12.42 12.49 -6.17
CA SER A 269 11.31 12.31 -5.23
C SER A 269 11.02 13.63 -4.52
N LYS A 270 9.81 13.78 -4.01
CA LYS A 270 9.44 14.90 -3.15
C LYS A 270 8.79 14.40 -1.88
N VAL A 271 9.14 14.98 -0.75
CA VAL A 271 8.31 14.89 0.45
C VAL A 271 7.35 16.06 0.45
N VAL A 272 6.09 15.76 0.66
CA VAL A 272 5.03 16.76 0.77
C VAL A 272 4.47 16.73 2.18
N ARG A 273 4.27 17.88 2.77
CA ARG A 273 3.52 18.08 4.00
C ARG A 273 2.26 18.86 3.69
N LEU A 274 1.12 18.30 4.03
CA LEU A 274 -0.19 18.96 3.96
C LEU A 274 -0.68 19.26 5.39
N ASP A 275 -0.99 20.50 5.67
CA ASP A 275 -1.75 20.89 6.87
C ASP A 275 -3.25 20.69 6.59
N ILE A 276 -3.87 19.70 7.23
CA ILE A 276 -5.29 19.37 7.03
C ILE A 276 -6.20 20.48 7.59
N SER A 277 -5.73 21.26 8.55
CA SER A 277 -6.54 22.32 9.18
C SER A 277 -6.62 23.59 8.33
N THR A 278 -5.59 23.86 7.52
CA THR A 278 -5.50 25.07 6.71
C THR A 278 -5.52 24.79 5.20
N GLY A 279 -5.19 23.58 4.80
CA GLY A 279 -4.97 23.19 3.39
C GLY A 279 -3.62 23.68 2.83
N GLU A 280 -2.71 24.18 3.68
CA GLU A 280 -1.38 24.61 3.26
C GLU A 280 -0.53 23.41 2.87
N VAL A 281 0.16 23.50 1.72
CA VAL A 281 1.06 22.47 1.21
C VAL A 281 2.48 23.01 1.22
N MET A 282 3.41 22.22 1.76
CA MET A 282 4.85 22.43 1.66
C MET A 282 5.49 21.24 0.96
N GLU A 283 6.46 21.52 0.10
CA GLU A 283 7.18 20.50 -0.67
C GLU A 283 8.68 20.64 -0.44
N LYS A 284 9.36 19.50 -0.41
CA LYS A 284 10.82 19.41 -0.38
C LYS A 284 11.27 18.43 -1.45
N ASP A 285 12.05 18.92 -2.41
CA ASP A 285 12.70 18.04 -3.36
C ASP A 285 13.76 17.21 -2.64
N LEU A 286 13.71 15.91 -2.86
CA LEU A 286 14.71 14.95 -2.45
C LEU A 286 15.40 14.40 -3.70
N GLU A 287 16.62 13.93 -3.52
CA GLU A 287 17.35 13.31 -4.63
C GLU A 287 16.71 11.97 -5.04
N THR A 288 17.11 11.46 -6.18
CA THR A 288 16.62 10.19 -6.73
C THR A 288 16.81 9.04 -5.76
N GLY A 289 15.77 8.19 -5.67
CA GLY A 289 15.84 6.95 -4.91
C GLY A 289 15.27 7.01 -3.50
N THR A 290 14.71 8.14 -3.07
CA THR A 290 13.97 8.19 -1.79
C THR A 290 12.58 7.64 -2.00
N TRP A 291 12.29 6.49 -1.37
CA TRP A 291 11.01 5.80 -1.44
C TRP A 291 10.18 5.96 -0.17
N SER A 292 10.84 6.22 0.95
CA SER A 292 10.27 6.12 2.28
C SER A 292 10.77 7.23 3.19
N ILE A 293 9.88 7.66 4.07
CA ILE A 293 10.17 8.57 5.17
C ILE A 293 9.71 7.93 6.48
N SER A 294 10.17 8.45 7.59
CA SER A 294 9.62 8.12 8.90
C SER A 294 9.41 9.38 9.73
N LEU A 295 8.26 9.45 10.38
CA LEU A 295 7.97 10.51 11.35
C LEU A 295 8.25 9.98 12.74
N TYR A 296 9.01 10.72 13.52
CA TYR A 296 9.23 10.40 14.91
C TYR A 296 9.61 11.65 15.69
N ASP A 297 8.95 11.90 16.82
CA ASP A 297 9.22 12.99 17.75
C ASP A 297 9.34 14.36 17.06
N GLY A 298 8.35 14.69 16.23
CA GLY A 298 8.31 15.94 15.48
C GLY A 298 9.39 16.10 14.40
N SER A 299 10.03 15.03 13.99
CA SER A 299 11.06 15.05 12.94
C SER A 299 10.71 14.12 11.80
N VAL A 300 11.14 14.47 10.59
CA VAL A 300 11.04 13.62 9.39
C VAL A 300 12.41 13.04 9.10
N TYR A 301 12.48 11.74 8.94
CA TYR A 301 13.70 11.01 8.58
C TYR A 301 13.56 10.50 7.16
N ALA A 302 14.59 10.68 6.35
CA ALA A 302 14.62 10.20 4.98
C ALA A 302 16.04 9.82 4.57
N VAL A 303 16.16 8.87 3.65
CA VAL A 303 17.43 8.53 3.03
C VAL A 303 17.48 9.17 1.64
N THR A 304 18.52 9.95 1.40
CA THR A 304 18.82 10.57 0.11
C THR A 304 20.14 10.01 -0.41
N GLN A 305 20.13 9.39 -1.59
CA GLN A 305 21.29 8.67 -2.12
C GLN A 305 21.81 7.60 -1.12
N HIS A 306 22.86 7.93 -0.39
CA HIS A 306 23.49 7.08 0.61
C HIS A 306 23.66 7.81 1.96
N GLU A 307 22.82 8.81 2.21
CA GLU A 307 22.85 9.58 3.45
C GLU A 307 21.49 9.55 4.15
N LEU A 308 21.49 9.24 5.43
CA LEU A 308 20.33 9.36 6.30
C LEU A 308 20.26 10.78 6.85
N HIS A 309 19.18 11.49 6.58
CA HIS A 309 18.95 12.86 7.00
C HIS A 309 17.77 12.97 7.95
N ARG A 310 17.83 13.99 8.80
CA ARG A 310 16.71 14.45 9.62
C ARG A 310 16.27 15.84 9.17
N TYR A 311 14.95 16.01 9.08
CA TYR A 311 14.32 17.28 8.75
C TYR A 311 13.41 17.74 9.87
N THR A 312 13.20 19.05 10.00
CA THR A 312 12.16 19.62 10.87
C THR A 312 10.76 19.31 10.33
N PRO A 313 9.68 19.52 11.11
CA PRO A 313 8.31 19.43 10.58
C PRO A 313 8.06 20.38 9.41
N ALA A 314 8.82 21.46 9.28
CA ALA A 314 8.78 22.39 8.15
C ALA A 314 9.62 21.93 6.94
N LEU A 315 10.10 20.68 6.93
CA LEU A 315 10.94 20.08 5.90
C LEU A 315 12.30 20.84 5.70
N GLU A 316 12.77 21.55 6.71
CA GLU A 316 14.10 22.15 6.72
C GLU A 316 15.12 21.10 7.15
N ASP A 317 16.23 21.01 6.41
CA ASP A 317 17.30 20.05 6.71
C ASP A 317 17.95 20.37 8.07
N SER A 318 17.83 19.44 9.00
CA SER A 318 18.46 19.52 10.34
C SER A 318 19.86 18.89 10.35
N GLY A 319 20.27 18.26 9.26
CA GLY A 319 21.58 17.69 9.05
C GLY A 319 21.60 16.18 8.81
N LYS A 320 22.71 15.73 8.29
CA LYS A 320 23.02 14.33 8.08
C LYS A 320 23.19 13.61 9.42
N ILE A 321 22.57 12.44 9.55
CA ILE A 321 22.71 11.55 10.69
C ILE A 321 23.82 10.54 10.43
N ALA A 322 23.79 9.84 9.29
CA ALA A 322 24.75 8.80 8.94
C ALA A 322 24.99 8.71 7.44
N ASP A 323 26.17 8.19 7.08
CA ASP A 323 26.45 7.68 5.74
C ASP A 323 26.01 6.22 5.68
N ILE A 324 25.26 5.85 4.64
CA ILE A 324 24.84 4.47 4.41
C ILE A 324 25.85 3.82 3.48
N THR A 325 26.59 2.88 4.03
CA THR A 325 27.71 2.21 3.31
C THR A 325 27.30 0.96 2.57
N GLN A 326 26.11 0.46 2.85
CA GLN A 326 25.56 -0.75 2.25
C GLN A 326 25.17 -0.52 0.78
N GLU A 327 25.49 -1.49 -0.06
CA GLU A 327 25.11 -1.45 -1.47
C GLU A 327 23.62 -1.80 -1.64
N GLY A 328 22.88 -0.96 -2.34
CA GLY A 328 21.48 -1.19 -2.65
C GLY A 328 20.62 0.05 -2.53
N ALA A 329 19.33 -0.12 -2.77
CA ALA A 329 18.33 0.93 -2.58
C ALA A 329 17.65 0.77 -1.21
N VAL A 330 17.62 1.83 -0.43
CA VAL A 330 16.83 1.87 0.80
C VAL A 330 15.36 1.99 0.42
N THR A 331 14.60 0.95 0.68
CA THR A 331 13.18 0.90 0.33
C THR A 331 12.26 1.29 1.48
N ASN A 332 12.71 1.13 2.73
CA ASN A 332 11.98 1.59 3.90
C ASN A 332 12.92 2.21 4.93
N VAL A 333 12.47 3.31 5.50
CA VAL A 333 13.03 3.97 6.69
C VAL A 333 11.98 3.86 7.79
N ILE A 334 12.36 3.30 8.93
CA ILE A 334 11.47 3.11 10.06
C ILE A 334 12.20 3.60 11.31
N VAL A 335 11.60 4.56 12.01
CA VAL A 335 12.15 5.10 13.26
C VAL A 335 11.22 4.74 14.39
N GLU A 336 11.73 4.03 15.37
CA GLU A 336 11.00 3.67 16.58
C GLU A 336 11.91 3.88 17.80
N ALA A 337 11.36 4.52 18.82
CA ALA A 337 12.06 4.82 20.08
C ALA A 337 13.47 5.39 19.81
N ASP A 338 14.51 4.60 20.06
CA ASP A 338 15.91 5.03 19.93
C ASP A 338 16.59 4.52 18.66
N ASP A 339 15.90 3.70 17.86
CA ASP A 339 16.46 3.00 16.72
C ASP A 339 15.92 3.54 15.38
N ILE A 340 16.78 3.51 14.38
CA ILE A 340 16.44 3.75 12.98
C ILE A 340 16.73 2.46 12.21
N MET A 341 15.70 1.85 11.67
CA MET A 341 15.82 0.65 10.85
C MET A 341 15.74 1.04 9.37
N LEU A 342 16.71 0.58 8.59
CA LEU A 342 16.73 0.68 7.15
C LEU A 342 16.54 -0.70 6.55
N TYR A 343 15.57 -0.83 5.64
CA TYR A 343 15.42 -2.02 4.83
C TYR A 343 15.95 -1.74 3.44
N ILE A 344 16.97 -2.49 3.05
CA ILE A 344 17.79 -2.23 1.87
C ILE A 344 17.64 -3.40 0.89
N THR A 345 17.40 -3.11 -0.37
CA THR A 345 17.32 -4.11 -1.45
C THR A 345 18.52 -3.94 -2.37
N GLY A 346 19.43 -4.91 -2.34
CA GLY A 346 20.62 -5.01 -3.19
C GLY A 346 20.47 -6.02 -4.32
N GLU A 347 21.52 -6.16 -5.15
CA GLU A 347 21.52 -7.13 -6.25
C GLU A 347 21.50 -8.59 -5.76
N ASN A 348 22.12 -8.89 -4.63
CA ASN A 348 22.32 -10.23 -4.11
C ASN A 348 21.33 -10.63 -3.02
N GLY A 349 20.52 -9.72 -2.55
CA GLY A 349 19.57 -9.96 -1.47
C GLY A 349 19.05 -8.69 -0.84
N ARG A 350 18.34 -8.89 0.24
CA ARG A 350 17.81 -7.83 1.10
C ARG A 350 18.50 -7.86 2.43
N MET A 351 18.59 -6.71 3.06
CA MET A 351 19.25 -6.58 4.35
C MET A 351 18.53 -5.57 5.24
N ILE A 352 18.81 -5.66 6.52
CA ILE A 352 18.40 -4.69 7.53
C ILE A 352 19.67 -4.07 8.10
N SER A 353 19.69 -2.75 8.24
CA SER A 353 20.69 -2.04 9.01
C SER A 353 20.02 -1.22 10.09
N LEU A 354 20.57 -1.25 11.30
CA LEU A 354 20.09 -0.51 12.45
C LEU A 354 21.09 0.61 12.80
N TYR A 355 20.57 1.78 13.05
CA TYR A 355 21.31 2.95 13.50
C TYR A 355 20.69 3.53 14.75
N SER A 356 21.51 4.14 15.62
CA SER A 356 21.01 5.04 16.65
C SER A 356 20.52 6.35 16.02
N ARG A 357 19.78 7.14 16.76
CA ARG A 357 19.36 8.48 16.32
C ARG A 357 20.51 9.47 16.16
N GLU A 358 21.67 9.17 16.74
CA GLU A 358 22.92 9.91 16.59
C GLU A 358 23.76 9.46 15.40
N GLY A 359 23.34 8.38 14.70
CA GLY A 359 23.99 7.86 13.49
C GLY A 359 25.04 6.78 13.73
N GLU A 360 25.10 6.22 14.93
CA GLU A 360 25.95 5.07 15.21
C GLU A 360 25.27 3.81 14.64
N GLU A 361 26.02 3.02 13.87
CA GLU A 361 25.54 1.73 13.38
C GLU A 361 25.48 0.73 14.56
N LEU A 362 24.27 0.21 14.82
CA LEU A 362 23.99 -0.70 15.95
C LEU A 362 24.09 -2.17 15.53
N GLY A 363 23.93 -2.47 14.26
CA GLY A 363 24.03 -3.81 13.72
C GLY A 363 23.37 -3.95 12.35
N GLU A 364 23.64 -5.09 11.72
CA GLU A 364 23.06 -5.42 10.41
C GLU A 364 22.70 -6.90 10.28
N TYR A 365 21.79 -7.22 9.36
CA TYR A 365 21.46 -8.56 8.95
C TYR A 365 21.34 -8.63 7.43
N ASP A 366 22.29 -9.29 6.77
CA ASP A 366 22.49 -9.34 5.32
C ASP A 366 22.08 -10.67 4.66
N ARG A 367 21.45 -11.59 5.42
CA ARG A 367 21.18 -12.98 4.99
C ARG A 367 19.73 -13.23 4.58
N LEU A 368 18.97 -12.19 4.29
CA LEU A 368 17.55 -12.32 3.91
C LEU A 368 17.36 -12.99 2.53
N GLY A 369 18.34 -12.84 1.62
CA GLY A 369 18.16 -13.25 0.23
C GLY A 369 17.05 -12.44 -0.47
N MET A 370 16.68 -12.84 -1.69
CA MET A 370 15.65 -12.13 -2.48
C MET A 370 14.23 -12.63 -2.23
N THR A 371 14.07 -13.75 -1.56
CA THR A 371 12.76 -14.41 -1.37
C THR A 371 11.94 -13.74 -0.28
N TRP A 372 12.60 -13.29 0.81
CA TRP A 372 11.94 -12.71 1.96
C TRP A 372 11.64 -11.25 1.75
N ILE A 373 10.38 -10.85 1.94
CA ILE A 373 9.88 -9.49 1.78
C ILE A 373 9.44 -8.98 3.15
N LEU A 374 9.81 -7.74 3.48
CA LEU A 374 9.35 -7.07 4.68
C LEU A 374 7.82 -7.06 4.71
N ALA A 375 7.25 -7.57 5.77
CA ALA A 375 5.80 -7.70 5.94
C ALA A 375 5.26 -6.87 7.11
N GLY A 376 6.11 -6.56 8.08
CA GLY A 376 5.74 -5.76 9.25
C GLY A 376 6.85 -5.73 10.28
N TYR A 377 6.62 -5.04 11.37
CA TYR A 377 7.56 -4.92 12.49
C TYR A 377 6.81 -4.55 13.76
N ASP A 378 7.45 -4.76 14.91
CA ASP A 378 7.10 -4.22 16.21
C ASP A 378 8.39 -3.91 17.00
N GLU A 379 8.25 -3.51 18.24
CA GLU A 379 9.40 -3.15 19.12
C GLU A 379 10.40 -4.30 19.32
N GLU A 380 9.98 -5.55 19.16
CA GLU A 380 10.82 -6.73 19.41
C GLU A 380 11.37 -7.36 18.14
N ASN A 381 10.57 -7.34 17.03
CA ASN A 381 10.84 -8.15 15.86
C ASN A 381 10.52 -7.44 14.55
N VAL A 382 11.24 -7.87 13.51
CA VAL A 382 10.93 -7.57 12.11
C VAL A 382 10.37 -8.83 11.47
N TYR A 383 9.26 -8.70 10.72
CA TYR A 383 8.52 -9.82 10.13
C TYR A 383 8.66 -9.84 8.62
N PHE A 384 8.73 -11.05 8.07
CA PHE A 384 8.89 -11.28 6.65
C PHE A 384 7.90 -12.31 6.14
N THR A 385 7.56 -12.19 4.86
CA THR A 385 6.83 -13.22 4.12
C THR A 385 7.63 -13.67 2.93
N ALA A 386 7.45 -14.93 2.55
CA ALA A 386 8.03 -15.53 1.35
C ALA A 386 7.03 -16.45 0.69
N ASP A 387 6.86 -16.31 -0.63
CA ASP A 387 6.10 -17.27 -1.43
C ASP A 387 7.04 -18.38 -1.88
N THR A 388 6.72 -19.62 -1.52
CA THR A 388 7.49 -20.82 -1.87
C THR A 388 6.61 -21.83 -2.58
N GLU A 389 7.22 -22.87 -3.19
CA GLU A 389 6.47 -23.97 -3.80
C GLU A 389 5.57 -24.71 -2.79
N GLU A 390 5.96 -24.70 -1.51
CA GLU A 390 5.21 -25.31 -0.42
C GLU A 390 4.09 -24.40 0.13
N GLY A 391 4.01 -23.15 -0.34
CA GLY A 391 3.09 -22.13 0.09
C GLY A 391 3.78 -20.91 0.70
N GLN A 392 2.99 -20.00 1.24
CA GLN A 392 3.50 -18.79 1.87
C GLN A 392 4.06 -19.11 3.26
N LYS A 393 5.30 -18.68 3.48
CA LYS A 393 5.99 -18.76 4.76
C LYS A 393 6.04 -17.39 5.43
N ILE A 394 6.07 -17.41 6.76
CA ILE A 394 6.25 -16.23 7.60
C ILE A 394 7.47 -16.49 8.49
N ALA A 395 8.32 -15.49 8.62
CA ALA A 395 9.46 -15.53 9.50
C ALA A 395 9.64 -14.22 10.25
N GLN A 396 10.42 -14.26 11.31
CA GLN A 396 10.81 -13.09 12.11
C GLN A 396 12.31 -13.06 12.35
N ILE A 397 12.80 -11.86 12.66
CA ILE A 397 14.16 -11.62 13.15
C ILE A 397 14.04 -10.70 14.34
N SER A 398 14.67 -11.06 15.46
CA SER A 398 14.72 -10.25 16.66
C SER A 398 15.59 -8.99 16.45
N MET A 399 15.08 -7.83 16.83
CA MET A 399 15.83 -6.55 16.83
C MET A 399 17.08 -6.64 17.73
N GLU A 400 16.97 -7.24 18.90
CA GLU A 400 18.10 -7.48 19.80
C GLU A 400 19.13 -8.42 19.19
N GLY A 401 18.67 -9.45 18.45
CA GLY A 401 19.55 -10.35 17.71
C GLY A 401 20.38 -9.61 16.63
N ILE A 402 19.78 -8.62 15.95
CA ILE A 402 20.51 -7.80 14.98
C ILE A 402 21.59 -6.98 15.69
N LYS A 403 21.25 -6.31 16.81
CA LYS A 403 22.19 -5.50 17.59
C LYS A 403 23.33 -6.31 18.17
N SER A 404 23.08 -7.55 18.59
CA SER A 404 24.13 -8.43 19.15
C SER A 404 24.94 -9.18 18.09
N GLY A 405 24.54 -9.13 16.80
CA GLY A 405 25.15 -9.92 15.73
C GLY A 405 24.78 -11.41 15.77
N GLU A 406 23.80 -11.80 16.59
CA GLU A 406 23.33 -13.18 16.75
C GLU A 406 21.99 -13.45 16.05
N ALA A 407 21.54 -12.51 15.21
CA ALA A 407 20.27 -12.60 14.49
C ALA A 407 20.14 -13.88 13.67
N GLN A 408 18.97 -14.49 13.77
CA GLN A 408 18.59 -15.63 12.95
C GLN A 408 17.17 -15.41 12.40
N LEU A 409 16.96 -15.85 11.17
CA LEU A 409 15.63 -15.86 10.57
C LEU A 409 14.88 -17.09 11.08
N GLU A 410 13.85 -16.85 11.88
CA GLU A 410 13.02 -17.90 12.51
C GLU A 410 11.69 -18.02 11.78
N GLU A 411 11.38 -19.20 11.21
CA GLU A 411 10.07 -19.44 10.62
C GLU A 411 9.00 -19.58 11.71
N ILE A 412 7.94 -18.75 11.62
CA ILE A 412 6.80 -18.76 12.56
C ILE A 412 5.77 -19.81 12.13
N THR A 413 5.65 -20.08 10.84
CA THR A 413 4.68 -21.03 10.30
C THR A 413 5.18 -22.44 10.47
N GLY A 414 4.46 -23.23 11.22
CA GLY A 414 4.63 -24.68 11.29
C GLY A 414 3.81 -25.40 10.23
#